data_0f763fc2d9ed187b07eea28c7880056a
#
_entry.id   0f763fc2d9ed187b07eea28c7880056a
#
_cell.length_a   1.000
_cell.length_b   1.000
_cell.length_c   1.000
_cell.angle_alpha   90.00
_cell.angle_beta   90.00
_cell.angle_gamma   90.00
#
_symmetry.space_group_name_H-M   'P 1'
#
loop_
_entity.id
_entity.type
_entity.pdbx_description
1 polymer ?
#
loop_
_entity_poly.entity_id
_entity_poly.type
_entity_poly.pdbx_seq_one_letter_code
_entity_poly.pdbx_strand_id
1 'polypeptide(L)'
;MAGLQHALALNKNLDQRARERFTSSMRAWVLTDLAGQMQTDYATASELAGISHDTGEAVHQFLKDRGLFKWYSSLRCATQELVWQSVLRAIESDPTTVANIHCETPAAHGGSLTLDPAIGLPDYAGMMDVHLMPGSYQGTLSAGAEAGVVYDNGLDVFSFGVMGENLDDIGHSMANFSRLRWPDLDPQLIVDVGCTIGHNTVPWKQAFPSAEVHGLDAASPCLQYGHARAEAMGVPIQFKQALCDALPYDDNSVDIVFSSMFLHELPTPQINAFFNEAHRVLKPGGVLINMELPPNDVLGAYDAFYLDWDCFYNNEPFYKDFRDLSYPKLCTDAGFGGTDFFQATMPRYTYVSEAEFTQASGADAAFDADTGRLSDTITWYAFGAQKGSIA
;
A
#
# COMPACT_ATOMS: atom_id res chain seq x y z
N MET A 1 -6.75 -10.42 -15.52
CA MET A 1 -6.05 -9.11 -15.60
C MET A 1 -6.38 -8.44 -16.92
N ALA A 2 -6.91 -7.24 -16.90
CA ALA A 2 -7.14 -6.43 -18.11
C ALA A 2 -5.83 -5.79 -18.63
N GLY A 3 -4.81 -5.67 -17.78
CA GLY A 3 -3.59 -4.90 -17.99
C GLY A 3 -3.83 -3.41 -17.75
N LEU A 4 -2.75 -2.66 -17.51
CA LEU A 4 -2.82 -1.22 -17.26
C LEU A 4 -3.44 -0.47 -18.45
N GLN A 5 -4.29 0.50 -18.18
CA GLN A 5 -5.10 1.20 -19.20
C GLN A 5 -4.60 2.63 -19.50
N HIS A 6 -3.51 3.08 -18.88
CA HIS A 6 -2.97 4.43 -19.13
C HIS A 6 -1.91 4.47 -20.24
N ALA A 7 -1.62 5.66 -20.74
CA ALA A 7 -0.75 5.86 -21.91
C ALA A 7 0.73 5.45 -21.71
N LEU A 8 1.17 5.26 -20.46
CA LEU A 8 2.53 4.81 -20.13
C LEU A 8 2.66 3.28 -19.97
N ALA A 9 1.57 2.53 -20.17
CA ALA A 9 1.63 1.08 -20.13
C ALA A 9 2.59 0.53 -21.18
N LEU A 10 3.44 -0.44 -20.77
CA LEU A 10 4.40 -1.08 -21.67
C LEU A 10 3.71 -1.80 -22.83
N ASN A 11 4.30 -1.70 -24.02
CA ASN A 11 3.84 -2.45 -25.17
C ASN A 11 4.32 -3.90 -25.12
N LYS A 12 3.51 -4.77 -24.55
CA LYS A 12 3.84 -6.16 -24.29
C LYS A 12 3.38 -7.07 -25.44
N ASN A 13 4.24 -7.94 -25.92
CA ASN A 13 3.90 -8.99 -26.87
C ASN A 13 3.13 -10.15 -26.23
N LEU A 14 2.69 -11.13 -27.03
CA LEU A 14 1.90 -12.27 -26.54
C LEU A 14 2.63 -13.12 -25.50
N ASP A 15 3.94 -13.37 -25.71
CA ASP A 15 4.72 -14.17 -24.78
C ASP A 15 4.89 -13.49 -23.42
N GLN A 16 5.13 -12.18 -23.41
CA GLN A 16 5.23 -11.37 -22.18
C GLN A 16 3.92 -11.40 -21.42
N ARG A 17 2.79 -11.14 -22.07
CA ARG A 17 1.46 -11.23 -21.46
C ARG A 17 1.14 -12.62 -20.94
N ALA A 18 1.55 -13.68 -21.68
CA ALA A 18 1.34 -15.05 -21.24
C ALA A 18 2.14 -15.38 -19.97
N ARG A 19 3.40 -14.90 -19.88
CA ARG A 19 4.24 -15.07 -18.68
C ARG A 19 3.67 -14.35 -17.47
N GLU A 20 3.28 -13.09 -17.63
CA GLU A 20 2.68 -12.29 -16.55
C GLU A 20 1.36 -12.92 -16.06
N ARG A 21 0.49 -13.36 -16.97
CA ARG A 21 -0.76 -14.06 -16.62
C ARG A 21 -0.49 -15.38 -15.89
N PHE A 22 0.48 -16.16 -16.35
CA PHE A 22 0.88 -17.39 -15.67
C PHE A 22 1.39 -17.11 -14.26
N THR A 23 2.30 -16.14 -14.10
CA THR A 23 2.86 -15.74 -12.82
C THR A 23 1.77 -15.24 -11.86
N SER A 24 0.90 -14.37 -12.35
CA SER A 24 -0.23 -13.84 -11.58
C SER A 24 -1.19 -14.94 -11.13
N SER A 25 -1.56 -15.87 -12.03
CA SER A 25 -2.43 -16.99 -11.70
C SER A 25 -1.80 -17.96 -10.70
N MET A 26 -0.50 -18.22 -10.85
CA MET A 26 0.24 -19.06 -9.91
C MET A 26 0.32 -18.41 -8.53
N ARG A 27 0.60 -17.11 -8.49
CA ARG A 27 0.61 -16.34 -7.23
C ARG A 27 -0.78 -16.33 -6.57
N ALA A 28 -1.84 -16.08 -7.33
CA ALA A 28 -3.21 -16.14 -6.82
C ALA A 28 -3.49 -17.51 -6.19
N TRP A 29 -3.19 -18.61 -6.90
CA TRP A 29 -3.36 -19.95 -6.37
C TRP A 29 -2.58 -20.22 -5.08
N VAL A 30 -1.35 -19.71 -4.96
CA VAL A 30 -0.53 -19.86 -3.73
C VAL A 30 -1.19 -19.12 -2.57
N LEU A 31 -1.65 -17.87 -2.78
CA LEU A 31 -2.19 -17.02 -1.74
C LEU A 31 -3.64 -17.36 -1.35
N THR A 32 -4.38 -18.09 -2.20
CA THR A 32 -5.76 -18.50 -1.93
C THR A 32 -5.87 -20.01 -1.67
N ASP A 33 -5.74 -20.85 -2.69
CA ASP A 33 -5.98 -22.29 -2.57
C ASP A 33 -4.96 -22.99 -1.68
N LEU A 34 -3.66 -22.76 -1.90
CA LEU A 34 -2.61 -23.40 -1.13
C LEU A 34 -2.57 -22.86 0.31
N ALA A 35 -2.78 -21.56 0.50
CA ALA A 35 -2.91 -20.96 1.82
C ALA A 35 -4.11 -21.52 2.58
N GLY A 36 -5.28 -21.70 1.92
CA GLY A 36 -6.47 -22.31 2.51
C GLY A 36 -6.26 -23.78 2.90
N GLN A 37 -5.51 -24.54 2.08
CA GLN A 37 -5.10 -25.90 2.45
C GLN A 37 -4.18 -25.92 3.66
N MET A 38 -3.24 -24.98 3.78
CA MET A 38 -2.35 -24.85 4.94
C MET A 38 -3.15 -24.52 6.21
N GLN A 39 -4.17 -23.67 6.14
CA GLN A 39 -5.06 -23.36 7.25
C GLN A 39 -5.84 -24.59 7.70
N THR A 40 -6.36 -25.37 6.75
CA THR A 40 -7.08 -26.62 7.01
C THR A 40 -6.15 -27.67 7.65
N ASP A 41 -4.92 -27.80 7.16
CA ASP A 41 -3.90 -28.70 7.73
C ASP A 41 -3.55 -28.30 9.16
N TYR A 42 -3.39 -27.02 9.44
CA TYR A 42 -3.19 -26.48 10.78
C TYR A 42 -4.35 -26.83 11.72
N ALA A 43 -5.58 -26.51 11.32
CA ALA A 43 -6.77 -26.76 12.13
C ALA A 43 -6.92 -28.25 12.48
N THR A 44 -6.81 -29.12 11.49
CA THR A 44 -6.90 -30.58 11.65
C THR A 44 -5.80 -31.11 12.57
N ALA A 45 -4.56 -30.66 12.36
CA ALA A 45 -3.43 -31.15 13.15
C ALA A 45 -3.47 -30.66 14.59
N SER A 46 -3.92 -29.44 14.85
CA SER A 46 -4.10 -28.87 16.18
C SER A 46 -5.22 -29.60 16.96
N GLU A 47 -6.33 -29.90 16.29
CA GLU A 47 -7.43 -30.66 16.87
C GLU A 47 -6.97 -32.08 17.27
N LEU A 48 -6.30 -32.80 16.35
CA LEU A 48 -5.77 -34.15 16.64
C LEU A 48 -4.75 -34.19 17.78
N ALA A 49 -3.96 -33.11 17.91
CA ALA A 49 -2.99 -32.98 19.01
C ALA A 49 -3.62 -32.49 20.33
N GLY A 50 -4.86 -31.99 20.29
CA GLY A 50 -5.52 -31.37 21.44
C GLY A 50 -4.84 -30.09 21.90
N ILE A 51 -4.25 -29.30 20.97
CA ILE A 51 -3.48 -28.11 21.26
C ILE A 51 -4.21 -26.88 20.70
N SER A 52 -4.24 -25.81 21.49
CA SER A 52 -4.62 -24.45 21.06
C SER A 52 -3.38 -23.56 21.11
N HIS A 53 -3.28 -22.63 20.18
CA HIS A 53 -2.17 -21.66 20.11
C HIS A 53 -2.72 -20.24 20.27
N ASP A 54 -2.09 -19.46 21.14
CA ASP A 54 -2.54 -18.10 21.48
C ASP A 54 -1.76 -17.01 20.73
N THR A 55 -0.67 -17.37 20.02
CA THR A 55 0.18 -16.41 19.30
C THR A 55 0.59 -16.94 17.92
N GLY A 56 0.82 -16.03 16.98
CA GLY A 56 1.34 -16.37 15.65
C GLY A 56 2.68 -17.10 15.69
N GLU A 57 3.56 -16.75 16.63
CA GLU A 57 4.84 -17.45 16.83
C GLU A 57 4.64 -18.92 17.23
N ALA A 58 3.70 -19.20 18.13
CA ALA A 58 3.38 -20.58 18.52
C ALA A 58 2.82 -21.39 17.34
N VAL A 59 1.99 -20.79 16.49
CA VAL A 59 1.49 -21.39 15.24
C VAL A 59 2.66 -21.70 14.30
N HIS A 60 3.58 -20.76 14.11
CA HIS A 60 4.76 -20.97 13.28
C HIS A 60 5.62 -22.12 13.79
N GLN A 61 5.91 -22.18 15.10
CA GLN A 61 6.69 -23.27 15.68
C GLN A 61 6.02 -24.64 15.47
N PHE A 62 4.70 -24.70 15.47
CA PHE A 62 3.95 -25.91 15.20
C PHE A 62 3.98 -26.32 13.72
N LEU A 63 3.96 -25.35 12.80
CA LEU A 63 3.90 -25.58 11.35
C LEU A 63 5.25 -25.74 10.67
N LYS A 64 6.33 -25.16 11.18
CA LYS A 64 7.63 -24.98 10.49
C LYS A 64 8.22 -26.26 9.91
N ASP A 65 7.95 -27.44 10.50
CA ASP A 65 8.44 -28.73 10.02
C ASP A 65 7.44 -29.49 9.15
N ARG A 66 6.25 -28.99 8.97
CA ARG A 66 5.21 -29.64 8.17
C ARG A 66 5.47 -29.46 6.67
N GLY A 67 5.23 -30.49 5.90
CA GLY A 67 5.50 -30.49 4.46
C GLY A 67 4.73 -29.42 3.69
N LEU A 68 3.47 -29.21 4.03
CA LEU A 68 2.62 -28.23 3.34
C LEU A 68 3.08 -26.78 3.59
N PHE A 69 3.49 -26.46 4.83
CA PHE A 69 4.08 -25.15 5.13
C PHE A 69 5.39 -24.91 4.34
N LYS A 70 6.26 -25.91 4.27
CA LYS A 70 7.50 -25.81 3.46
C LYS A 70 7.23 -25.60 1.98
N TRP A 71 6.20 -26.25 1.45
CA TRP A 71 5.74 -26.05 0.10
C TRP A 71 5.21 -24.63 -0.14
N TYR A 72 4.28 -24.18 0.71
CA TYR A 72 3.76 -22.83 0.67
C TYR A 72 4.90 -21.79 0.69
N SER A 73 5.81 -21.91 1.65
CA SER A 73 6.93 -20.98 1.82
C SER A 73 7.80 -20.88 0.56
N SER A 74 8.17 -22.04 -0.02
CA SER A 74 9.00 -22.07 -1.23
C SER A 74 8.30 -21.47 -2.43
N LEU A 75 7.02 -21.78 -2.63
CA LEU A 75 6.23 -21.26 -3.76
C LEU A 75 5.89 -19.78 -3.57
N ARG A 76 5.68 -19.33 -2.33
CA ARG A 76 5.44 -17.93 -2.01
C ARG A 76 6.62 -17.04 -2.43
N CYS A 77 7.86 -17.41 -2.06
CA CYS A 77 9.07 -16.73 -2.51
C CYS A 77 9.25 -16.80 -4.02
N ALA A 78 9.17 -18.01 -4.60
CA ALA A 78 9.38 -18.20 -6.03
C ALA A 78 8.41 -17.40 -6.89
N THR A 79 7.12 -17.37 -6.51
CA THR A 79 6.12 -16.57 -7.24
C THR A 79 6.36 -15.08 -7.11
N GLN A 80 6.88 -14.60 -5.97
CA GLN A 80 7.24 -13.21 -5.78
C GLN A 80 8.41 -12.79 -6.69
N GLU A 81 9.46 -13.59 -6.75
CA GLU A 81 10.58 -13.34 -7.67
C GLU A 81 10.16 -13.39 -9.15
N LEU A 82 9.27 -14.32 -9.51
CA LEU A 82 8.74 -14.43 -10.88
C LEU A 82 7.95 -13.19 -11.31
N VAL A 83 7.27 -12.49 -10.39
CA VAL A 83 6.59 -11.22 -10.69
C VAL A 83 7.59 -10.26 -11.33
N TRP A 84 8.66 -9.94 -10.61
CA TRP A 84 9.65 -8.96 -11.05
C TRP A 84 10.42 -9.42 -12.29
N GLN A 85 10.79 -10.69 -12.36
CA GLN A 85 11.45 -11.24 -13.54
C GLN A 85 10.59 -11.14 -14.80
N SER A 86 9.28 -11.31 -14.69
CA SER A 86 8.37 -11.17 -15.83
C SER A 86 8.29 -9.73 -16.34
N VAL A 87 8.26 -8.77 -15.42
CA VAL A 87 8.17 -7.33 -15.73
C VAL A 87 9.48 -6.79 -16.28
N LEU A 88 10.62 -7.11 -15.67
CA LEU A 88 11.92 -6.66 -16.13
C LEU A 88 12.19 -7.06 -17.58
N ARG A 89 11.79 -8.26 -18.00
CA ARG A 89 11.90 -8.69 -19.41
C ARG A 89 11.04 -7.86 -20.35
N ALA A 90 9.87 -7.39 -19.89
CA ALA A 90 9.03 -6.50 -20.68
C ALA A 90 9.69 -5.12 -20.84
N ILE A 91 10.27 -4.59 -19.77
CA ILE A 91 11.00 -3.31 -19.76
C ILE A 91 12.23 -3.38 -20.67
N GLU A 92 13.04 -4.43 -20.57
CA GLU A 92 14.22 -4.66 -21.43
C GLU A 92 13.87 -4.69 -22.92
N SER A 93 12.67 -5.13 -23.27
CA SER A 93 12.22 -5.19 -24.67
C SER A 93 11.59 -3.88 -25.18
N ASP A 94 11.28 -2.92 -24.29
CA ASP A 94 10.73 -1.61 -24.64
C ASP A 94 11.50 -0.46 -23.94
N PRO A 95 12.82 -0.35 -24.16
CA PRO A 95 13.64 0.66 -23.53
C PRO A 95 13.25 2.09 -23.94
N THR A 96 12.57 2.24 -25.07
CA THR A 96 12.15 3.54 -25.60
C THR A 96 11.03 4.14 -24.73
N THR A 97 10.05 3.33 -24.30
CA THR A 97 9.00 3.80 -23.41
C THR A 97 9.59 4.28 -22.08
N VAL A 98 10.52 3.50 -21.47
CA VAL A 98 11.18 3.91 -20.24
C VAL A 98 12.00 5.18 -20.41
N ALA A 99 12.77 5.29 -21.51
CA ALA A 99 13.60 6.46 -21.81
C ALA A 99 12.78 7.74 -22.09
N ASN A 100 11.53 7.62 -22.49
CA ASN A 100 10.64 8.76 -22.75
C ASN A 100 9.93 9.29 -21.50
N ILE A 101 10.07 8.60 -20.36
CA ILE A 101 9.52 9.04 -19.08
C ILE A 101 10.60 9.89 -18.38
N HIS A 102 10.47 11.20 -18.42
CA HIS A 102 11.45 12.13 -17.89
C HIS A 102 10.84 13.04 -16.81
N CYS A 103 11.72 13.55 -15.95
CA CYS A 103 11.38 14.62 -14.99
C CYS A 103 10.90 15.92 -15.69
N GLU A 104 11.13 16.07 -16.99
CA GLU A 104 10.67 17.18 -17.81
C GLU A 104 9.29 16.93 -18.47
N THR A 105 8.52 15.94 -18.02
CA THR A 105 7.14 15.73 -18.49
C THR A 105 6.37 17.05 -18.38
N PRO A 106 5.84 17.62 -19.46
CA PRO A 106 5.12 18.88 -19.39
C PRO A 106 3.90 18.77 -18.48
N ALA A 107 3.73 19.76 -17.59
CA ALA A 107 2.55 19.88 -16.74
C ALA A 107 1.34 20.37 -17.55
N ALA A 108 0.87 19.56 -18.51
CA ALA A 108 -0.20 19.91 -19.44
C ALA A 108 -1.56 20.05 -18.73
N HIS A 109 -1.74 19.38 -17.60
CA HIS A 109 -2.97 19.35 -16.83
C HIS A 109 -2.86 20.08 -15.48
N GLY A 110 -1.72 20.75 -15.21
CA GLY A 110 -1.52 21.58 -14.03
C GLY A 110 -0.94 20.82 -12.82
N GLY A 111 -0.44 19.61 -13.01
CA GLY A 111 0.39 18.92 -12.03
C GLY A 111 1.79 19.54 -11.90
N SER A 112 2.58 19.13 -10.93
CA SER A 112 3.99 19.53 -10.81
C SER A 112 4.84 18.42 -10.20
N LEU A 113 6.15 18.52 -10.42
CA LEU A 113 7.15 17.66 -9.80
C LEU A 113 8.26 18.52 -9.20
N THR A 114 8.48 18.36 -7.89
CA THR A 114 9.57 19.03 -7.17
C THR A 114 10.47 17.98 -6.54
N LEU A 115 11.71 17.89 -7.02
CA LEU A 115 12.71 16.99 -6.48
C LEU A 115 13.75 17.77 -5.70
N ASP A 116 14.22 17.20 -4.59
CA ASP A 116 15.33 17.73 -3.81
C ASP A 116 16.53 16.77 -3.92
N PRO A 117 17.60 17.15 -4.63
CA PRO A 117 18.77 16.29 -4.81
C PRO A 117 19.53 16.02 -3.51
N ALA A 118 19.22 16.72 -2.41
CA ALA A 118 19.79 16.44 -1.09
C ALA A 118 19.07 15.29 -0.37
N ILE A 119 17.87 14.93 -0.81
CA ILE A 119 17.12 13.80 -0.26
C ILE A 119 17.46 12.53 -1.04
N GLY A 120 18.11 11.59 -0.35
CA GLY A 120 18.29 10.21 -0.83
C GLY A 120 17.22 9.28 -0.29
N LEU A 121 17.07 8.10 -0.90
CA LEU A 121 16.26 7.04 -0.29
C LEU A 121 16.91 6.65 1.06
N PRO A 122 16.14 6.63 2.16
CA PRO A 122 16.68 6.26 3.47
C PRO A 122 17.28 4.85 3.46
N ASP A 123 18.34 4.63 4.26
CA ASP A 123 19.05 3.35 4.30
C ASP A 123 18.12 2.16 4.54
N TYR A 124 17.14 2.30 5.43
CA TYR A 124 16.19 1.24 5.74
C TYR A 124 15.32 0.82 4.54
N ALA A 125 15.11 1.69 3.55
CA ALA A 125 14.38 1.38 2.31
C ALA A 125 15.31 1.07 1.13
N GLY A 126 16.59 1.45 1.19
CA GLY A 126 17.58 1.29 0.12
C GLY A 126 18.55 0.11 0.30
N MET A 127 18.62 -0.49 1.49
CA MET A 127 19.59 -1.56 1.78
C MET A 127 19.15 -2.96 1.32
N MET A 128 17.93 -3.13 0.90
CA MET A 128 17.38 -4.42 0.49
C MET A 128 16.37 -4.28 -0.64
N ASP A 129 16.15 -5.36 -1.36
CA ASP A 129 15.09 -5.44 -2.36
C ASP A 129 13.75 -5.69 -1.67
N VAL A 130 13.10 -4.61 -1.22
CA VAL A 130 11.76 -4.66 -0.63
C VAL A 130 10.80 -5.29 -1.66
N HIS A 131 9.88 -6.13 -1.21
CA HIS A 131 9.03 -6.97 -2.05
C HIS A 131 9.79 -7.94 -2.97
N LEU A 132 11.08 -8.18 -2.74
CA LEU A 132 12.01 -8.83 -3.68
C LEU A 132 12.08 -8.09 -5.04
N MET A 133 11.74 -6.81 -5.08
CA MET A 133 11.81 -5.95 -6.26
C MET A 133 13.26 -5.51 -6.49
N PRO A 134 13.90 -5.92 -7.60
CA PRO A 134 15.31 -5.60 -7.83
C PRO A 134 15.59 -4.10 -7.85
N GLY A 135 16.51 -3.66 -7.00
CA GLY A 135 16.83 -2.24 -6.81
C GLY A 135 15.82 -1.46 -5.98
N SER A 136 14.80 -2.13 -5.41
CA SER A 136 13.77 -1.50 -4.60
C SER A 136 13.17 -0.26 -5.30
N TYR A 137 12.92 0.81 -4.59
CA TYR A 137 12.36 2.05 -5.13
C TYR A 137 13.37 2.96 -5.85
N GLN A 138 14.66 2.56 -5.90
CA GLN A 138 15.69 3.29 -6.66
C GLN A 138 15.89 2.76 -8.08
N GLY A 139 15.55 1.48 -8.32
CA GLY A 139 15.82 0.79 -9.57
C GLY A 139 17.27 0.31 -9.71
N THR A 140 17.53 -0.47 -10.74
CA THR A 140 18.85 -1.06 -11.05
C THR A 140 19.55 -0.37 -12.21
N LEU A 141 18.82 0.36 -13.03
CA LEU A 141 19.35 1.08 -14.20
C LEU A 141 19.46 2.57 -13.85
N SER A 142 20.36 3.26 -14.54
CA SER A 142 20.56 4.70 -14.36
C SER A 142 19.45 5.58 -14.97
N ALA A 143 18.32 4.99 -15.37
CA ALA A 143 17.24 5.69 -16.05
C ALA A 143 16.22 6.21 -15.02
N GLY A 144 16.03 7.53 -14.97
CA GLY A 144 15.38 8.26 -13.89
C GLY A 144 14.03 7.76 -13.39
N ALA A 145 13.18 7.12 -14.22
CA ALA A 145 11.84 6.68 -13.82
C ALA A 145 11.68 5.15 -13.74
N GLU A 146 12.77 4.39 -13.88
CA GLU A 146 12.71 2.93 -14.01
C GLU A 146 11.99 2.25 -12.85
N ALA A 147 12.32 2.60 -11.61
CA ALA A 147 11.70 1.98 -10.44
C ALA A 147 10.16 2.15 -10.45
N GLY A 148 9.67 3.31 -10.88
CA GLY A 148 8.24 3.55 -11.03
C GLY A 148 7.59 2.69 -12.12
N VAL A 149 8.28 2.48 -13.26
CA VAL A 149 7.81 1.58 -14.33
C VAL A 149 7.76 0.14 -13.85
N VAL A 150 8.80 -0.32 -13.14
CA VAL A 150 8.87 -1.67 -12.55
C VAL A 150 7.75 -1.86 -11.56
N TYR A 151 7.56 -0.88 -10.66
CA TYR A 151 6.53 -0.94 -9.62
C TYR A 151 5.12 -1.02 -10.22
N ASP A 152 4.76 -0.12 -11.14
CA ASP A 152 3.41 -0.08 -11.73
C ASP A 152 3.07 -1.39 -12.47
N ASN A 153 3.96 -1.84 -13.35
CA ASN A 153 3.75 -3.08 -14.08
C ASN A 153 3.85 -4.33 -13.20
N GLY A 154 4.70 -4.29 -12.18
CA GLY A 154 4.85 -5.38 -11.21
C GLY A 154 3.65 -5.51 -10.31
N LEU A 155 3.08 -4.41 -9.84
CA LEU A 155 1.91 -4.41 -8.97
C LEU A 155 0.67 -4.99 -9.68
N ASP A 156 0.51 -4.78 -11.00
CA ASP A 156 -0.56 -5.43 -11.79
C ASP A 156 -0.44 -6.96 -11.75
N VAL A 157 0.77 -7.50 -11.90
CA VAL A 157 1.04 -8.94 -11.84
C VAL A 157 0.93 -9.47 -10.40
N PHE A 158 1.49 -8.71 -9.45
CA PHE A 158 1.53 -9.02 -8.00
C PHE A 158 0.14 -9.16 -7.41
N SER A 159 -0.74 -8.22 -7.72
CA SER A 159 -2.09 -8.14 -7.16
C SER A 159 -3.13 -8.98 -7.89
N PHE A 160 -2.74 -9.71 -8.92
CA PHE A 160 -3.61 -10.52 -9.79
C PHE A 160 -4.95 -9.86 -10.16
N GLY A 161 -4.94 -8.52 -10.25
CA GLY A 161 -6.06 -7.70 -10.71
C GLY A 161 -7.11 -7.37 -9.64
N VAL A 162 -6.82 -7.55 -8.35
CA VAL A 162 -7.78 -7.22 -7.28
C VAL A 162 -7.69 -5.78 -6.76
N MET A 163 -6.78 -4.97 -7.32
CA MET A 163 -6.54 -3.58 -6.88
C MET A 163 -7.15 -2.51 -7.80
N GLY A 164 -8.08 -2.87 -8.67
CA GLY A 164 -8.69 -1.93 -9.61
C GLY A 164 -7.94 -1.84 -10.95
N GLU A 165 -8.57 -1.17 -11.92
CA GLU A 165 -8.09 -1.07 -13.30
C GLU A 165 -6.79 -0.29 -13.44
N ASN A 166 -6.58 0.69 -12.55
CA ASN A 166 -5.38 1.51 -12.46
C ASN A 166 -4.59 1.26 -11.16
N LEU A 167 -4.82 0.14 -10.49
CA LEU A 167 -4.22 -0.21 -9.20
C LEU A 167 -4.59 0.77 -8.07
N ASP A 168 -5.74 1.41 -8.17
CA ASP A 168 -6.14 2.60 -7.43
C ASP A 168 -7.35 2.39 -6.51
N ASP A 169 -7.80 1.12 -6.35
CA ASP A 169 -8.98 0.82 -5.53
C ASP A 169 -8.83 1.25 -4.07
N ILE A 170 -7.63 1.12 -3.48
CA ILE A 170 -7.36 1.60 -2.13
C ILE A 170 -7.62 3.11 -2.03
N GLY A 171 -7.08 3.89 -2.96
CA GLY A 171 -7.30 5.33 -3.00
C GLY A 171 -8.78 5.69 -3.12
N HIS A 172 -9.52 5.01 -4.02
CA HIS A 172 -10.97 5.18 -4.16
C HIS A 172 -11.71 4.82 -2.87
N SER A 173 -11.36 3.71 -2.24
CA SER A 173 -11.98 3.25 -1.00
C SER A 173 -11.76 4.26 0.13
N MET A 174 -10.52 4.73 0.33
CA MET A 174 -10.19 5.68 1.40
C MET A 174 -10.81 7.06 1.16
N ALA A 175 -10.76 7.58 -0.07
CA ALA A 175 -11.34 8.88 -0.39
C ALA A 175 -12.88 8.88 -0.20
N ASN A 176 -13.56 7.81 -0.63
CA ASN A 176 -15.01 7.71 -0.44
C ASN A 176 -15.40 7.42 1.01
N PHE A 177 -14.61 6.59 1.74
CA PHE A 177 -14.79 6.42 3.18
C PHE A 177 -14.67 7.76 3.92
N SER A 178 -13.70 8.61 3.57
CA SER A 178 -13.55 9.90 4.22
C SER A 178 -14.75 10.83 3.99
N ARG A 179 -15.31 10.84 2.78
CA ARG A 179 -16.55 11.59 2.47
C ARG A 179 -17.76 11.13 3.27
N LEU A 180 -17.86 9.83 3.54
CA LEU A 180 -18.95 9.27 4.33
C LEU A 180 -18.79 9.57 5.83
N ARG A 181 -17.57 9.45 6.33
CA ARG A 181 -17.31 9.59 7.76
C ARG A 181 -17.29 11.06 8.22
N TRP A 182 -16.79 11.94 7.39
CA TRP A 182 -16.68 13.39 7.67
C TRP A 182 -17.38 14.20 6.57
N PRO A 183 -18.71 14.14 6.46
CA PRO A 183 -19.45 14.75 5.36
C PRO A 183 -19.36 16.29 5.32
N ASP A 184 -19.02 16.91 6.44
CA ASP A 184 -18.87 18.37 6.56
C ASP A 184 -17.42 18.82 6.30
N LEU A 185 -16.47 17.90 6.06
CA LEU A 185 -15.09 18.24 5.75
C LEU A 185 -14.98 18.63 4.28
N ASP A 186 -14.60 19.89 4.01
CA ASP A 186 -14.30 20.44 2.68
C ASP A 186 -12.79 20.70 2.57
N PRO A 187 -11.98 19.65 2.26
CA PRO A 187 -10.53 19.76 2.28
C PRO A 187 -10.04 20.68 1.17
N GLN A 188 -9.13 21.59 1.50
CA GLN A 188 -8.41 22.44 0.56
C GLN A 188 -7.05 21.86 0.21
N LEU A 189 -6.42 21.11 1.13
CA LEU A 189 -5.14 20.46 0.93
C LEU A 189 -5.17 19.03 1.49
N ILE A 190 -4.88 18.07 0.59
CA ILE A 190 -4.76 16.64 0.90
C ILE A 190 -3.32 16.22 0.60
N VAL A 191 -2.69 15.51 1.51
CA VAL A 191 -1.30 15.06 1.39
C VAL A 191 -1.25 13.54 1.54
N ASP A 192 -0.78 12.85 0.50
CA ASP A 192 -0.51 11.41 0.49
C ASP A 192 0.99 11.19 0.73
N VAL A 193 1.33 10.56 1.87
CA VAL A 193 2.70 10.34 2.31
C VAL A 193 3.12 8.89 2.05
N GLY A 194 4.25 8.70 1.37
CA GLY A 194 4.66 7.39 0.84
C GLY A 194 3.86 7.02 -0.41
N CYS A 195 3.61 8.00 -1.27
CA CYS A 195 2.71 7.85 -2.42
C CYS A 195 3.26 6.96 -3.55
N THR A 196 4.53 6.61 -3.52
CA THR A 196 5.25 5.86 -4.55
C THR A 196 5.03 6.48 -5.95
N ILE A 197 4.17 5.88 -6.76
CA ILE A 197 3.83 6.35 -8.12
C ILE A 197 2.49 7.13 -8.16
N GLY A 198 1.90 7.44 -7.03
CA GLY A 198 0.65 8.20 -6.91
C GLY A 198 -0.61 7.47 -7.38
N HIS A 199 -0.57 6.13 -7.50
CA HIS A 199 -1.74 5.37 -7.94
C HIS A 199 -2.92 5.51 -6.96
N ASN A 200 -2.66 5.55 -5.64
CA ASN A 200 -3.68 5.82 -4.63
C ASN A 200 -3.92 7.32 -4.38
N THR A 201 -3.03 8.20 -4.85
CA THR A 201 -3.17 9.66 -4.74
C THR A 201 -4.20 10.23 -5.73
N VAL A 202 -4.24 9.69 -6.96
CA VAL A 202 -5.14 10.15 -8.03
C VAL A 202 -6.61 10.12 -7.63
N PRO A 203 -7.15 9.06 -6.98
CA PRO A 203 -8.54 9.03 -6.54
C PRO A 203 -8.95 10.14 -5.56
N TRP A 204 -8.03 10.64 -4.75
CA TRP A 204 -8.30 11.76 -3.85
C TRP A 204 -8.63 13.03 -4.64
N LYS A 205 -7.88 13.31 -5.71
CA LYS A 205 -8.19 14.46 -6.59
C LYS A 205 -9.51 14.30 -7.33
N GLN A 206 -9.86 13.08 -7.69
CA GLN A 206 -11.14 12.79 -8.34
C GLN A 206 -12.32 12.93 -7.35
N ALA A 207 -12.15 12.50 -6.11
CA ALA A 207 -13.18 12.60 -5.07
C ALA A 207 -13.36 14.03 -4.53
N PHE A 208 -12.27 14.82 -4.51
CA PHE A 208 -12.22 16.21 -4.05
C PHE A 208 -11.63 17.14 -5.12
N PRO A 209 -12.37 17.44 -6.20
CA PRO A 209 -11.85 18.18 -7.35
C PRO A 209 -11.34 19.59 -7.01
N SER A 210 -11.89 20.22 -5.97
CA SER A 210 -11.50 21.56 -5.50
C SER A 210 -10.21 21.56 -4.68
N ALA A 211 -9.87 20.43 -4.03
CA ALA A 211 -8.67 20.33 -3.20
C ALA A 211 -7.39 20.33 -4.03
N GLU A 212 -6.34 20.92 -3.50
CA GLU A 212 -4.98 20.64 -3.93
C GLU A 212 -4.56 19.28 -3.35
N VAL A 213 -3.99 18.39 -4.18
CA VAL A 213 -3.60 17.05 -3.75
C VAL A 213 -2.11 16.87 -4.03
N HIS A 214 -1.37 16.57 -2.97
CA HIS A 214 0.06 16.37 -3.00
C HIS A 214 0.41 14.89 -2.78
N GLY A 215 1.31 14.35 -3.60
CA GLY A 215 1.94 13.06 -3.39
C GLY A 215 3.39 13.25 -2.93
N LEU A 216 3.73 12.73 -1.76
CA LEU A 216 5.07 12.81 -1.17
C LEU A 216 5.72 11.43 -1.10
N ASP A 217 6.98 11.37 -1.52
CA ASP A 217 7.81 10.17 -1.39
C ASP A 217 9.29 10.54 -1.32
N ALA A 218 10.12 9.68 -0.76
CA ALA A 218 11.58 9.83 -0.77
C ALA A 218 12.20 9.35 -2.09
N ALA A 219 11.53 8.45 -2.80
CA ALA A 219 12.00 7.79 -4.02
C ALA A 219 11.77 8.66 -5.28
N SER A 220 12.75 9.47 -5.65
CA SER A 220 12.64 10.33 -6.84
C SER A 220 12.30 9.59 -8.13
N PRO A 221 12.77 8.35 -8.42
CA PRO A 221 12.38 7.61 -9.62
C PRO A 221 10.88 7.29 -9.67
N CYS A 222 10.29 6.98 -8.52
CA CYS A 222 8.86 6.71 -8.40
C CYS A 222 8.05 7.99 -8.63
N LEU A 223 8.46 9.12 -8.04
CA LEU A 223 7.80 10.41 -8.24
C LEU A 223 7.87 10.91 -9.68
N GLN A 224 8.99 10.69 -10.38
CA GLN A 224 9.13 11.03 -11.81
C GLN A 224 8.11 10.26 -12.66
N TYR A 225 8.00 8.96 -12.41
CA TYR A 225 6.99 8.14 -13.08
C TYR A 225 5.57 8.55 -12.69
N GLY A 226 5.32 8.77 -11.40
CA GLY A 226 4.02 9.18 -10.87
C GLY A 226 3.50 10.47 -11.49
N HIS A 227 4.37 11.48 -11.62
CA HIS A 227 4.03 12.73 -12.31
C HIS A 227 3.65 12.49 -13.76
N ALA A 228 4.48 11.77 -14.52
CA ALA A 228 4.19 11.46 -15.92
C ALA A 228 2.87 10.65 -16.05
N ARG A 229 2.61 9.73 -15.12
CA ARG A 229 1.39 8.92 -15.08
C ARG A 229 0.15 9.76 -14.81
N ALA A 230 0.18 10.62 -13.80
CA ALA A 230 -0.93 11.50 -13.46
C ALA A 230 -1.26 12.48 -14.60
N GLU A 231 -0.23 13.08 -15.23
CA GLU A 231 -0.39 13.92 -16.41
C GLU A 231 -0.99 13.13 -17.60
N ALA A 232 -0.55 11.90 -17.85
CA ALA A 232 -1.10 11.03 -18.87
C ALA A 232 -2.58 10.65 -18.63
N MET A 233 -3.01 10.64 -17.36
CA MET A 233 -4.40 10.42 -16.95
C MET A 233 -5.22 11.74 -16.92
N GLY A 234 -4.61 12.89 -17.14
CA GLY A 234 -5.26 14.19 -17.09
C GLY A 234 -5.60 14.68 -15.68
N VAL A 235 -4.91 14.17 -14.65
CA VAL A 235 -5.19 14.49 -13.25
C VAL A 235 -4.05 15.32 -12.64
N PRO A 236 -4.31 16.57 -12.21
CA PRO A 236 -3.28 17.44 -11.65
C PRO A 236 -2.93 17.04 -10.21
N ILE A 237 -1.76 16.44 -10.04
CA ILE A 237 -1.17 16.10 -8.72
C ILE A 237 0.14 16.86 -8.55
N GLN A 238 0.40 17.35 -7.33
CA GLN A 238 1.64 18.02 -6.97
C GLN A 238 2.58 17.01 -6.31
N PHE A 239 3.52 16.44 -7.08
CA PHE A 239 4.51 15.51 -6.53
C PHE A 239 5.69 16.26 -5.91
N LYS A 240 6.09 15.88 -4.69
CA LYS A 240 7.22 16.48 -3.97
C LYS A 240 8.08 15.40 -3.34
N GLN A 241 9.38 15.47 -3.56
CA GLN A 241 10.31 14.62 -2.82
C GLN A 241 10.43 15.13 -1.39
N ALA A 242 10.11 14.27 -0.40
CA ALA A 242 10.17 14.59 1.02
C ALA A 242 10.33 13.32 1.86
N LEU A 243 10.84 13.48 3.08
CA LEU A 243 10.85 12.44 4.09
C LEU A 243 9.58 12.55 4.97
N CYS A 244 9.10 11.42 5.46
CA CYS A 244 7.88 11.37 6.27
C CYS A 244 8.03 11.99 7.67
N ASP A 245 9.27 12.10 8.15
CA ASP A 245 9.63 12.69 9.45
C ASP A 245 9.95 14.19 9.41
N ALA A 246 9.76 14.83 8.23
CA ALA A 246 9.98 16.26 8.01
C ALA A 246 9.07 16.76 6.87
N LEU A 247 7.75 16.78 7.11
CA LEU A 247 6.79 17.18 6.10
C LEU A 247 6.92 18.68 5.76
N PRO A 248 7.02 19.06 4.46
CA PRO A 248 7.31 20.44 4.04
C PRO A 248 6.05 21.33 4.07
N TYR A 249 5.37 21.34 5.20
CA TYR A 249 4.16 22.13 5.44
C TYR A 249 4.24 22.85 6.79
N ASP A 250 3.60 24.02 6.86
CA ASP A 250 3.43 24.77 8.09
C ASP A 250 2.52 24.03 9.08
N ASP A 251 2.64 24.35 10.36
CA ASP A 251 1.75 23.84 11.40
C ASP A 251 0.30 24.21 11.07
N ASN A 252 -0.62 23.26 11.26
CA ASN A 252 -2.07 23.47 11.06
C ASN A 252 -2.43 23.98 9.65
N SER A 253 -1.81 23.44 8.60
CA SER A 253 -2.02 23.85 7.22
C SER A 253 -2.70 22.81 6.33
N VAL A 254 -2.71 21.53 6.73
CA VAL A 254 -3.21 20.39 5.95
C VAL A 254 -4.58 19.94 6.48
N ASP A 255 -5.51 19.60 5.60
CA ASP A 255 -6.84 19.11 5.98
C ASP A 255 -6.89 17.59 6.13
N ILE A 256 -6.23 16.86 5.23
CA ILE A 256 -6.12 15.39 5.28
C ILE A 256 -4.67 14.98 5.06
N VAL A 257 -4.13 14.17 5.96
CA VAL A 257 -2.91 13.39 5.75
C VAL A 257 -3.32 11.95 5.53
N PHE A 258 -2.94 11.40 4.40
CA PHE A 258 -3.21 10.01 4.01
C PHE A 258 -1.91 9.24 3.85
N SER A 259 -1.92 7.96 4.15
CA SER A 259 -0.90 6.99 3.72
C SER A 259 -1.54 5.63 3.43
N SER A 260 -0.93 4.85 2.54
CA SER A 260 -1.43 3.51 2.25
C SER A 260 -0.29 2.54 2.02
N MET A 261 -0.33 1.40 2.71
CA MET A 261 0.68 0.35 2.60
C MET A 261 2.11 0.91 2.70
N PHE A 262 2.32 1.79 3.69
CA PHE A 262 3.55 2.58 3.86
C PHE A 262 4.20 2.40 5.23
N LEU A 263 3.39 2.41 6.31
CA LEU A 263 3.93 2.42 7.68
C LEU A 263 4.72 1.16 8.02
N HIS A 264 4.33 0.05 7.45
CA HIS A 264 5.00 -1.24 7.65
C HIS A 264 6.38 -1.34 6.97
N GLU A 265 6.71 -0.39 6.10
CA GLU A 265 8.05 -0.27 5.52
C GLU A 265 9.00 0.58 6.36
N LEU A 266 8.49 1.18 7.45
CA LEU A 266 9.24 2.08 8.31
C LEU A 266 9.68 1.41 9.61
N PRO A 267 10.92 1.64 10.07
CA PRO A 267 11.29 1.34 11.45
C PRO A 267 10.44 2.13 12.45
N THR A 268 10.17 1.58 13.62
CA THR A 268 9.32 2.21 14.65
C THR A 268 9.66 3.67 14.98
N PRO A 269 10.94 4.12 15.05
CA PRO A 269 11.24 5.53 15.27
C PRO A 269 10.70 6.45 14.18
N GLN A 270 10.75 6.02 12.91
CA GLN A 270 10.21 6.77 11.77
C GLN A 270 8.69 6.79 11.77
N ILE A 271 8.05 5.70 12.17
CA ILE A 271 6.59 5.66 12.38
C ILE A 271 6.17 6.72 13.39
N ASN A 272 6.85 6.77 14.55
CA ASN A 272 6.55 7.78 15.57
C ASN A 272 6.79 9.21 15.06
N ALA A 273 7.86 9.44 14.32
CA ALA A 273 8.16 10.74 13.73
C ALA A 273 7.10 11.15 12.70
N PHE A 274 6.65 10.22 11.84
CA PHE A 274 5.54 10.47 10.90
C PHE A 274 4.25 10.87 11.61
N PHE A 275 3.85 10.16 12.68
CA PHE A 275 2.63 10.53 13.43
C PHE A 275 2.74 11.91 14.08
N ASN A 276 3.92 12.28 14.61
CA ASN A 276 4.17 13.61 15.15
C ASN A 276 4.06 14.69 14.08
N GLU A 277 4.65 14.47 12.90
CA GLU A 277 4.56 15.38 11.76
C GLU A 277 3.13 15.49 11.21
N ALA A 278 2.41 14.37 11.08
CA ALA A 278 1.01 14.37 10.69
C ALA A 278 0.15 15.21 11.66
N HIS A 279 0.34 15.02 12.96
CA HIS A 279 -0.34 15.84 13.96
C HIS A 279 0.05 17.33 13.87
N ARG A 280 1.33 17.64 13.67
CA ARG A 280 1.81 19.02 13.54
C ARG A 280 1.14 19.75 12.37
N VAL A 281 1.18 19.14 11.18
CA VAL A 281 0.70 19.79 9.95
C VAL A 281 -0.83 19.83 9.82
N LEU A 282 -1.55 18.89 10.44
CA LEU A 282 -3.01 18.85 10.38
C LEU A 282 -3.61 20.07 11.06
N LYS A 283 -4.61 20.69 10.40
CA LYS A 283 -5.48 21.70 10.99
C LYS A 283 -6.29 21.11 12.14
N PRO A 284 -6.75 21.92 13.11
CA PRO A 284 -7.84 21.50 14.00
C PRO A 284 -9.05 21.03 13.18
N GLY A 285 -9.56 19.83 13.48
CA GLY A 285 -10.58 19.16 12.70
C GLY A 285 -10.08 18.35 11.49
N GLY A 286 -8.81 18.49 11.13
CA GLY A 286 -8.17 17.70 10.06
C GLY A 286 -7.98 16.23 10.45
N VAL A 287 -7.78 15.36 9.48
CA VAL A 287 -7.82 13.91 9.67
C VAL A 287 -6.56 13.24 9.16
N LEU A 288 -6.00 12.34 9.99
CA LEU A 288 -5.00 11.35 9.59
C LEU A 288 -5.72 10.04 9.23
N ILE A 289 -5.46 9.51 8.04
CA ILE A 289 -6.02 8.23 7.56
C ILE A 289 -4.87 7.35 7.07
N ASN A 290 -4.69 6.19 7.67
CA ASN A 290 -3.72 5.19 7.20
C ASN A 290 -4.47 3.94 6.77
N MET A 291 -4.22 3.45 5.56
CA MET A 291 -4.67 2.14 5.09
C MET A 291 -3.52 1.15 5.23
N GLU A 292 -3.73 0.09 6.01
CA GLU A 292 -2.71 -0.90 6.35
C GLU A 292 -3.31 -2.28 6.60
N LEU A 293 -2.50 -3.26 6.99
CA LEU A 293 -3.03 -4.48 7.57
C LEU A 293 -3.42 -4.28 9.05
N PRO A 294 -4.39 -5.07 9.54
CA PRO A 294 -4.81 -4.96 10.94
C PRO A 294 -3.68 -5.34 11.91
N PRO A 295 -3.67 -4.77 13.14
CA PRO A 295 -2.69 -5.13 14.16
C PRO A 295 -2.87 -6.57 14.60
N ASN A 296 -1.78 -7.18 15.10
CA ASN A 296 -1.79 -8.59 15.50
C ASN A 296 -2.74 -8.90 16.66
N ASP A 297 -3.02 -7.94 17.53
CA ASP A 297 -3.86 -8.13 18.74
C ASP A 297 -5.36 -8.25 18.44
N VAL A 298 -5.82 -7.87 17.24
CA VAL A 298 -7.22 -8.03 16.83
C VAL A 298 -7.48 -9.28 16.00
N LEU A 299 -6.44 -10.05 15.68
CA LEU A 299 -6.53 -11.25 14.85
C LEU A 299 -6.37 -12.51 15.69
N GLY A 300 -6.95 -13.62 15.19
CA GLY A 300 -6.64 -14.95 15.70
C GLY A 300 -5.17 -15.33 15.46
N ALA A 301 -4.63 -16.23 16.29
CA ALA A 301 -3.22 -16.62 16.24
C ALA A 301 -2.78 -17.13 14.86
N TYR A 302 -3.65 -17.85 14.13
CA TYR A 302 -3.34 -18.33 12.78
C TYR A 302 -3.24 -17.19 11.78
N ASP A 303 -4.17 -16.23 11.80
CA ASP A 303 -4.20 -15.12 10.86
C ASP A 303 -3.04 -14.14 11.11
N ALA A 304 -2.71 -13.91 12.39
CA ALA A 304 -1.49 -13.18 12.76
C ALA A 304 -0.23 -13.87 12.20
N PHE A 305 -0.09 -15.18 12.42
CA PHE A 305 1.00 -15.98 11.83
C PHE A 305 1.03 -15.86 10.30
N TYR A 306 -0.11 -16.02 9.64
CA TYR A 306 -0.18 -16.03 8.18
C TYR A 306 0.34 -14.71 7.60
N LEU A 307 -0.15 -13.58 8.10
CA LEU A 307 0.23 -12.26 7.59
C LEU A 307 1.70 -11.93 7.91
N ASP A 308 2.20 -12.25 9.10
CA ASP A 308 3.60 -12.02 9.46
C ASP A 308 4.56 -12.81 8.56
N TRP A 309 4.20 -14.06 8.22
CA TRP A 309 5.04 -14.90 7.36
C TRP A 309 4.88 -14.57 5.88
N ASP A 310 3.71 -14.13 5.43
CA ASP A 310 3.55 -13.60 4.07
C ASP A 310 4.46 -12.40 3.85
N CYS A 311 4.49 -11.46 4.79
CA CYS A 311 5.35 -10.29 4.73
C CYS A 311 6.85 -10.65 4.85
N PHE A 312 7.21 -11.62 5.69
CA PHE A 312 8.57 -12.12 5.76
C PHE A 312 9.05 -12.64 4.39
N TYR A 313 8.24 -13.43 3.69
CA TYR A 313 8.57 -13.91 2.34
C TYR A 313 8.47 -12.82 1.25
N ASN A 314 7.94 -11.68 1.58
CA ASN A 314 7.92 -10.48 0.74
C ASN A 314 9.11 -9.54 1.00
N ASN A 315 10.02 -9.94 1.88
CA ASN A 315 11.19 -9.16 2.31
C ASN A 315 10.84 -7.79 2.91
N GLU A 316 9.85 -7.80 3.81
CA GLU A 316 9.37 -6.61 4.53
C GLU A 316 9.77 -6.71 6.01
N PRO A 317 10.95 -6.22 6.40
CA PRO A 317 11.56 -6.51 7.69
C PRO A 317 10.85 -5.85 8.90
N PHE A 318 10.13 -4.75 8.66
CA PHE A 318 9.49 -3.98 9.72
C PHE A 318 8.01 -4.28 9.90
N TYR A 319 7.45 -5.11 9.02
CA TYR A 319 6.02 -5.36 8.96
C TYR A 319 5.46 -5.96 10.25
N LYS A 320 6.11 -7.01 10.77
CA LYS A 320 5.70 -7.64 12.03
C LYS A 320 5.80 -6.66 13.20
N ASP A 321 6.91 -5.94 13.31
CA ASP A 321 7.14 -4.98 14.39
C ASP A 321 6.08 -3.87 14.36
N PHE A 322 5.70 -3.38 13.17
CA PHE A 322 4.61 -2.44 13.00
C PHE A 322 3.27 -3.00 13.48
N ARG A 323 2.91 -4.23 13.08
CA ARG A 323 1.64 -4.85 13.46
C ARG A 323 1.54 -5.22 14.95
N ASP A 324 2.66 -5.31 15.65
CA ASP A 324 2.72 -5.49 17.11
C ASP A 324 2.54 -4.17 17.89
N LEU A 325 2.49 -3.01 17.19
CA LEU A 325 2.24 -1.72 17.83
C LEU A 325 0.76 -1.52 18.17
N SER A 326 0.51 -0.76 19.22
CA SER A 326 -0.83 -0.28 19.53
C SER A 326 -1.14 0.98 18.71
N TYR A 327 -2.00 0.87 17.70
CA TYR A 327 -2.35 2.00 16.83
C TYR A 327 -3.05 3.15 17.57
N PRO A 328 -3.96 2.90 18.53
CA PRO A 328 -4.48 3.97 19.38
C PRO A 328 -3.39 4.71 20.16
N LYS A 329 -2.36 3.96 20.63
CA LYS A 329 -1.23 4.55 21.35
C LYS A 329 -0.36 5.40 20.44
N LEU A 330 -0.09 5.00 19.20
CA LEU A 330 0.63 5.82 18.23
C LEU A 330 -0.04 7.19 18.06
N CYS A 331 -1.37 7.21 17.91
CA CYS A 331 -2.12 8.45 17.78
C CYS A 331 -2.04 9.31 19.06
N THR A 332 -2.22 8.72 20.23
CA THR A 332 -2.20 9.48 21.50
C THR A 332 -0.80 10.00 21.85
N ASP A 333 0.24 9.23 21.58
CA ASP A 333 1.64 9.66 21.80
C ASP A 333 2.02 10.85 20.90
N ALA A 334 1.43 10.94 19.69
CA ALA A 334 1.62 12.07 18.78
C ALA A 334 0.79 13.31 19.13
N GLY A 335 -0.13 13.22 20.11
CA GLY A 335 -0.94 14.34 20.58
C GLY A 335 -2.39 14.37 20.12
N PHE A 336 -2.87 13.35 19.39
CA PHE A 336 -4.31 13.19 19.11
C PHE A 336 -5.06 12.84 20.41
N GLY A 337 -6.30 13.32 20.55
CA GLY A 337 -7.12 12.98 21.71
C GLY A 337 -7.45 11.48 21.75
N GLY A 338 -7.59 10.91 22.93
CA GLY A 338 -7.86 9.48 23.08
C GLY A 338 -9.21 9.03 22.50
N THR A 339 -10.16 9.94 22.33
CA THR A 339 -11.48 9.69 21.70
C THR A 339 -11.48 9.94 20.20
N ASP A 340 -10.41 10.46 19.64
CA ASP A 340 -10.33 10.89 18.26
C ASP A 340 -9.86 9.75 17.32
N PHE A 341 -9.35 8.67 17.90
CA PHE A 341 -8.95 7.48 17.19
C PHE A 341 -10.15 6.78 16.54
N PHE A 342 -9.95 6.30 15.32
CA PHE A 342 -10.89 5.43 14.64
C PHE A 342 -10.17 4.25 13.97
N GLN A 343 -10.90 3.19 13.75
CA GLN A 343 -10.55 2.10 12.84
C GLN A 343 -11.79 1.65 12.08
N ALA A 344 -11.60 1.17 10.86
CA ALA A 344 -12.68 0.73 9.99
C ALA A 344 -12.20 -0.37 9.05
N THR A 345 -13.12 -1.25 8.66
CA THR A 345 -12.96 -2.17 7.54
C THR A 345 -13.98 -1.82 6.48
N MET A 346 -13.60 -1.98 5.20
CA MET A 346 -14.47 -1.66 4.09
C MET A 346 -14.19 -2.54 2.88
N PRO A 347 -15.21 -2.82 2.04
CA PRO A 347 -15.00 -3.55 0.81
C PRO A 347 -14.23 -2.70 -0.21
N ARG A 348 -13.78 -3.31 -1.29
CA ARG A 348 -13.19 -2.62 -2.43
C ARG A 348 -14.25 -1.76 -3.12
N TYR A 349 -14.04 -0.43 -3.12
CA TYR A 349 -15.00 0.54 -3.66
C TYR A 349 -15.34 0.30 -5.13
N THR A 350 -14.34 -0.02 -5.96
CA THR A 350 -14.53 -0.20 -7.40
C THR A 350 -15.21 -1.51 -7.78
N TYR A 351 -15.46 -2.40 -6.81
CA TYR A 351 -16.07 -3.73 -7.02
C TYR A 351 -17.47 -3.89 -6.45
N VAL A 352 -17.96 -2.89 -5.75
CA VAL A 352 -19.31 -2.89 -5.13
C VAL A 352 -20.09 -1.66 -5.54
N SER A 353 -21.39 -1.65 -5.35
CA SER A 353 -22.19 -0.45 -5.55
C SER A 353 -21.93 0.58 -4.43
N GLU A 354 -22.17 1.86 -4.71
CA GLU A 354 -22.05 2.94 -3.71
C GLU A 354 -22.93 2.68 -2.47
N ALA A 355 -24.11 2.10 -2.66
CA ALA A 355 -25.02 1.75 -1.57
C ALA A 355 -24.43 0.64 -0.68
N GLU A 356 -23.86 -0.41 -1.28
CA GLU A 356 -23.19 -1.49 -0.54
C GLU A 356 -21.96 -0.98 0.18
N PHE A 357 -21.15 -0.15 -0.47
CA PHE A 357 -19.99 0.48 0.16
C PHE A 357 -20.38 1.34 1.35
N THR A 358 -21.40 2.20 1.21
CA THR A 358 -21.90 3.06 2.28
C THR A 358 -22.40 2.25 3.46
N GLN A 359 -23.16 1.18 3.21
CA GLN A 359 -23.66 0.30 4.26
C GLN A 359 -22.53 -0.40 5.01
N ALA A 360 -21.55 -0.95 4.29
CA ALA A 360 -20.46 -1.71 4.89
C ALA A 360 -19.46 -0.82 5.63
N SER A 361 -19.14 0.35 5.09
CA SER A 361 -18.16 1.28 5.67
C SER A 361 -18.69 2.07 6.88
N GLY A 362 -19.99 2.06 7.12
CA GLY A 362 -20.63 2.73 8.26
C GLY A 362 -20.65 1.91 9.55
N ALA A 363 -20.24 0.63 9.49
CA ALA A 363 -20.19 -0.26 10.64
C ALA A 363 -18.86 -0.09 11.41
N ASP A 364 -18.85 -0.55 12.66
CA ASP A 364 -17.58 -0.74 13.39
C ASP A 364 -16.69 -1.75 12.66
N ALA A 365 -15.37 -1.60 12.82
CA ALA A 365 -14.41 -2.50 12.18
C ALA A 365 -14.68 -3.96 12.55
N ALA A 366 -14.96 -4.78 11.54
CA ALA A 366 -15.13 -6.22 11.68
C ALA A 366 -13.94 -6.91 11.00
N PHE A 367 -13.20 -7.67 11.78
CA PHE A 367 -12.02 -8.41 11.30
C PHE A 367 -12.40 -9.84 10.97
N ASP A 368 -12.06 -10.27 9.78
CA ASP A 368 -12.24 -11.63 9.29
C ASP A 368 -10.97 -12.14 8.59
N ALA A 369 -11.03 -13.35 8.06
CA ALA A 369 -9.90 -13.98 7.39
C ALA A 369 -9.48 -13.27 6.09
N ASP A 370 -10.33 -12.42 5.53
CA ASP A 370 -10.09 -11.68 4.28
C ASP A 370 -9.55 -10.27 4.53
N THR A 371 -9.57 -9.80 5.79
CA THR A 371 -9.10 -8.45 6.12
C THR A 371 -7.60 -8.35 5.88
N GLY A 372 -7.22 -7.55 4.88
CA GLY A 372 -5.85 -7.32 4.47
C GLY A 372 -5.21 -8.46 3.66
N ARG A 373 -5.90 -9.56 3.38
CA ARG A 373 -5.38 -10.66 2.56
C ARG A 373 -5.76 -10.47 1.11
N LEU A 374 -4.78 -10.58 0.21
CA LEU A 374 -5.05 -10.54 -1.23
C LEU A 374 -5.90 -11.74 -1.64
N SER A 375 -7.18 -11.49 -1.90
CA SER A 375 -8.20 -12.45 -2.34
C SER A 375 -9.28 -11.73 -3.13
N ASP A 376 -10.21 -12.47 -3.73
CA ASP A 376 -11.37 -11.88 -4.42
C ASP A 376 -12.35 -11.18 -3.46
N THR A 377 -12.27 -11.50 -2.17
CA THR A 377 -13.14 -11.00 -1.09
C THR A 377 -12.42 -10.08 -0.11
N ILE A 378 -11.21 -9.59 -0.47
CA ILE A 378 -10.42 -8.71 0.39
C ILE A 378 -11.23 -7.52 0.89
N THR A 379 -11.11 -7.23 2.18
CA THR A 379 -11.56 -5.99 2.81
C THR A 379 -10.36 -5.13 3.21
N TRP A 380 -10.42 -3.84 2.91
CA TRP A 380 -9.40 -2.90 3.32
C TRP A 380 -9.58 -2.52 4.79
N TYR A 381 -8.47 -2.39 5.50
CA TYR A 381 -8.46 -1.90 6.86
C TYR A 381 -7.85 -0.49 6.90
N ALA A 382 -8.52 0.42 7.60
CA ALA A 382 -8.03 1.77 7.82
C ALA A 382 -8.07 2.12 9.29
N PHE A 383 -7.10 2.94 9.72
CA PHE A 383 -7.09 3.53 11.05
C PHE A 383 -6.49 4.94 11.00
N GLY A 384 -6.74 5.70 12.04
CA GLY A 384 -6.19 7.04 12.17
C GLY A 384 -6.84 7.83 13.28
N ALA A 385 -6.76 9.15 13.18
CA ALA A 385 -7.38 10.03 14.16
C ALA A 385 -7.75 11.38 13.56
N GLN A 386 -8.79 12.00 14.09
CA GLN A 386 -9.14 13.39 13.80
C GLN A 386 -8.45 14.31 14.81
N LYS A 387 -7.77 15.36 14.37
CA LYS A 387 -7.18 16.34 15.28
C LYS A 387 -8.28 17.18 15.93
N GLY A 388 -8.36 17.18 17.25
CA GLY A 388 -9.37 17.90 18.01
C GLY A 388 -9.49 19.37 17.59
N SER A 389 -10.73 19.89 17.59
CA SER A 389 -10.95 21.33 17.40
C SER A 389 -10.39 22.11 18.58
N ILE A 390 -9.74 23.25 18.31
CA ILE A 390 -9.38 24.18 19.39
C ILE A 390 -10.71 24.69 19.98
N ALA A 391 -10.97 24.37 21.25
CA ALA A 391 -12.16 24.81 21.97
C ALA A 391 -12.19 26.34 22.16
#